data_5ea0e2b76765b084b457222a7aca42a2
#
_entry.id   5ea0e2b76765b084b457222a7aca42a2
#
_cell.length_a   1.000
_cell.length_b   1.000
_cell.length_c   1.000
_cell.angle_alpha   90.00
_cell.angle_beta   90.00
_cell.angle_gamma   90.00
#
_symmetry.space_group_name_H-M   'P 1'
#
loop_
_entity.id
_entity.type
_entity.pdbx_description
1 polymer ?
#
loop_
_entity_poly.entity_id
_entity_poly.type
_entity_poly.pdbx_seq_one_letter_code
_entity_poly.pdbx_strand_id
1 'polypeptide(L)'
;MDHINANLVTVRRLDYNIDLDSFASELLTRWQGSPDDSDLLIAIDTGANAASIAADQTLLQRLPNSLLESTADETMAVALRDGGRYRQATIDGLSRLETVLAGQEDPGPPELIEQVAVVSNVPSKEETEESNALIWVAVLLVLGTLIPMATWWVFSR
;
A
#
# COMPACT_ATOMS: atom_id res chain seq x y z
N MET A 1 2.98 3.54 -35.69
CA MET A 1 2.62 3.23 -34.28
C MET A 1 3.92 3.33 -33.54
N ASP A 2 4.04 4.32 -32.67
CA ASP A 2 5.26 4.46 -31.87
C ASP A 2 5.31 3.29 -30.88
N HIS A 3 6.38 2.52 -30.94
CA HIS A 3 6.58 1.44 -29.99
C HIS A 3 6.99 2.04 -28.65
N ILE A 4 6.22 1.81 -27.61
CA ILE A 4 6.55 2.19 -26.25
C ILE A 4 7.02 0.94 -25.51
N ASN A 5 8.25 0.99 -25.02
CA ASN A 5 8.79 -0.07 -24.18
C ASN A 5 8.50 0.23 -22.73
N ALA A 6 7.60 -0.53 -22.11
CA ALA A 6 7.31 -0.41 -20.69
C ALA A 6 8.08 -1.48 -19.91
N ASN A 7 8.97 -1.04 -19.04
CA ASN A 7 9.78 -1.89 -18.18
C ASN A 7 9.26 -1.82 -16.74
N LEU A 8 9.18 -2.97 -16.08
CA LEU A 8 8.81 -3.07 -14.66
C LEU A 8 10.00 -3.60 -13.85
N VAL A 9 10.38 -2.87 -12.83
CA VAL A 9 11.41 -3.27 -11.87
C VAL A 9 10.82 -3.31 -10.47
N THR A 10 11.11 -4.38 -9.75
CA THR A 10 10.77 -4.49 -8.33
C THR A 10 12.04 -4.56 -7.52
N VAL A 11 12.13 -3.72 -6.50
CA VAL A 11 13.20 -3.72 -5.52
C VAL A 11 12.61 -4.06 -4.15
N ARG A 12 13.37 -4.77 -3.33
CA ARG A 12 12.89 -5.12 -2.00
C ARG A 12 13.12 -3.98 -1.01
N ARG A 13 14.19 -3.23 -1.20
CA ARG A 13 14.57 -2.09 -0.39
C ARG A 13 15.68 -1.32 -1.10
N LEU A 14 15.56 -0.02 -1.13
CA LEU A 14 16.64 0.87 -1.56
C LEU A 14 17.56 1.22 -0.39
N ASP A 15 18.80 1.58 -0.70
CA ASP A 15 19.72 2.11 0.28
C ASP A 15 19.22 3.46 0.85
N TYR A 16 19.58 3.75 2.08
CA TYR A 16 19.00 4.81 2.89
C TYR A 16 19.05 6.23 2.30
N ASN A 17 19.89 6.45 1.30
CA ASN A 17 20.08 7.76 0.66
C ASN A 17 19.57 7.83 -0.79
N ILE A 18 18.90 6.79 -1.26
CA ILE A 18 18.38 6.73 -2.63
C ILE A 18 16.87 6.74 -2.57
N ASP A 19 16.25 7.78 -3.11
CA ASP A 19 14.81 7.81 -3.30
C ASP A 19 14.42 7.01 -4.56
N LEU A 20 13.16 6.56 -4.59
CA LEU A 20 12.67 5.69 -5.66
C LEU A 20 12.59 6.41 -7.01
N ASP A 21 12.33 7.71 -7.01
CA ASP A 21 12.21 8.50 -8.24
C ASP A 21 13.58 8.70 -8.90
N SER A 22 14.59 9.04 -8.09
CA SER A 22 15.98 9.12 -8.56
C SER A 22 16.47 7.77 -9.07
N PHE A 23 16.15 6.69 -8.37
CA PHE A 23 16.48 5.33 -8.80
C PHE A 23 15.83 4.99 -10.14
N ALA A 24 14.53 5.25 -10.31
CA ALA A 24 13.81 4.97 -11.54
C ALA A 24 14.37 5.77 -12.71
N SER A 25 14.64 7.06 -12.51
CA SER A 25 15.18 7.96 -13.54
C SER A 25 16.60 7.56 -13.98
N GLU A 26 17.46 7.21 -13.02
CA GLU A 26 18.83 6.77 -13.32
C GLU A 26 18.83 5.43 -14.05
N LEU A 27 17.96 4.50 -13.62
CA LEU A 27 17.86 3.18 -14.23
C LEU A 27 17.30 3.28 -15.65
N LEU A 28 16.29 4.11 -15.89
CA LEU A 28 15.77 4.38 -17.22
C LEU A 28 16.88 4.91 -18.14
N THR A 29 17.66 5.90 -17.66
CA THR A 29 18.78 6.46 -18.44
C THR A 29 19.81 5.39 -18.82
N ARG A 30 20.07 4.42 -17.95
CA ARG A 30 21.01 3.32 -18.23
C ARG A 30 20.46 2.29 -19.21
N TRP A 31 19.13 2.13 -19.24
CA TRP A 31 18.46 1.12 -20.06
C TRP A 31 17.95 1.65 -21.39
N GLN A 32 18.01 2.95 -21.63
CA GLN A 32 17.69 3.51 -22.93
C GLN A 32 18.54 2.82 -24.02
N GLY A 33 17.86 2.09 -24.90
CA GLY A 33 18.53 1.29 -25.93
C GLY A 33 18.75 2.05 -27.22
N SER A 34 17.69 2.60 -27.80
CA SER A 34 17.69 3.33 -29.05
C SER A 34 17.07 4.70 -28.90
N PRO A 35 17.63 5.73 -29.57
CA PRO A 35 17.03 7.07 -29.54
C PRO A 35 15.65 7.15 -30.17
N ASP A 36 15.27 6.14 -30.94
CA ASP A 36 13.97 6.08 -31.63
C ASP A 36 12.89 5.36 -30.82
N ASP A 37 13.25 4.69 -29.72
CA ASP A 37 12.33 3.99 -28.86
C ASP A 37 11.86 4.93 -27.74
N SER A 38 10.58 4.85 -27.42
CA SER A 38 9.97 5.55 -26.27
C SER A 38 9.95 4.63 -25.06
N ASP A 39 10.70 4.96 -24.03
CA ASP A 39 10.90 4.11 -22.87
C ASP A 39 10.16 4.64 -21.63
N LEU A 40 9.44 3.74 -20.98
CA LEU A 40 8.77 3.93 -19.70
C LEU A 40 9.33 2.92 -18.68
N LEU A 41 9.64 3.37 -17.48
CA LEU A 41 10.05 2.51 -16.38
C LEU A 41 9.11 2.69 -15.19
N ILE A 42 8.59 1.58 -14.70
CA ILE A 42 7.86 1.51 -13.44
C ILE A 42 8.77 0.83 -12.41
N ALA A 43 9.09 1.52 -11.34
CA ALA A 43 9.83 0.96 -10.21
C ALA A 43 8.89 0.77 -9.01
N ILE A 44 8.95 -0.39 -8.37
CA ILE A 44 8.17 -0.68 -7.16
C ILE A 44 9.13 -1.10 -6.04
N ASP A 45 9.11 -0.36 -4.95
CA ASP A 45 9.72 -0.78 -3.68
C ASP A 45 8.72 -1.63 -2.89
N THR A 46 9.00 -2.94 -2.83
CA THR A 46 8.13 -3.90 -2.16
C THR A 46 8.26 -3.85 -0.63
N GLY A 47 9.30 -3.23 -0.10
CA GLY A 47 9.48 -3.03 1.35
C GLY A 47 8.72 -1.81 1.86
N ALA A 48 8.63 -0.76 1.04
CA ALA A 48 7.88 0.45 1.36
C ALA A 48 6.45 0.46 0.82
N ASN A 49 6.09 -0.49 -0.07
CA ASN A 49 4.85 -0.48 -0.86
C ASN A 49 4.65 0.84 -1.61
N ALA A 50 5.73 1.33 -2.22
CA ALA A 50 5.76 2.56 -2.99
C ALA A 50 6.06 2.25 -4.46
N ALA A 51 5.60 3.13 -5.36
CA ALA A 51 5.90 3.07 -6.78
C ALA A 51 6.45 4.40 -7.27
N SER A 52 7.22 4.34 -8.35
CA SER A 52 7.66 5.51 -9.11
C SER A 52 7.61 5.17 -10.59
N ILE A 53 7.34 6.18 -11.41
CA ILE A 53 7.26 6.04 -12.88
C ILE A 53 8.18 7.08 -13.50
N ALA A 54 9.14 6.60 -14.27
CA ALA A 54 10.02 7.44 -15.08
C ALA A 54 9.73 7.22 -16.57
N ALA A 55 9.80 8.28 -17.35
CA ALA A 55 9.60 8.27 -18.79
C ALA A 55 10.71 9.06 -19.49
N ASP A 56 11.00 8.70 -20.74
CA ASP A 56 11.93 9.44 -21.57
C ASP A 56 11.36 10.81 -21.99
N GLN A 57 12.20 11.66 -22.58
CA GLN A 57 11.79 12.99 -23.00
C GLN A 57 10.70 13.00 -24.07
N THR A 58 10.62 11.96 -24.88
CA THR A 58 9.61 11.84 -25.94
C THR A 58 8.24 11.59 -25.32
N LEU A 59 8.17 10.67 -24.36
CA LEU A 59 6.94 10.38 -23.62
C LEU A 59 6.52 11.53 -22.69
N LEU A 60 7.47 12.25 -22.11
CA LEU A 60 7.17 13.41 -21.23
C LEU A 60 6.42 14.55 -21.94
N GLN A 61 6.50 14.63 -23.28
CA GLN A 61 5.68 15.56 -24.05
C GLN A 61 4.19 15.19 -24.04
N ARG A 62 3.88 13.91 -23.86
CA ARG A 62 2.53 13.36 -23.86
C ARG A 62 2.03 12.99 -22.46
N LEU A 63 2.95 12.60 -21.60
CA LEU A 63 2.73 12.21 -20.20
C LEU A 63 3.52 13.15 -19.30
N PRO A 64 2.95 14.27 -18.85
CA PRO A 64 3.67 15.21 -17.98
C PRO A 64 4.02 14.54 -16.63
N ASN A 65 5.11 15.00 -16.01
CA ASN A 65 5.59 14.46 -14.73
C ASN A 65 4.49 14.40 -13.65
N SER A 66 3.65 15.42 -13.57
CA SER A 66 2.53 15.46 -12.63
C SER A 66 1.55 14.29 -12.79
N LEU A 67 1.35 13.83 -14.03
CA LEU A 67 0.52 12.66 -14.30
C LEU A 67 1.24 11.37 -13.86
N LEU A 68 2.55 11.26 -14.11
CA LEU A 68 3.34 10.10 -13.69
C LEU A 68 3.35 9.99 -12.16
N GLU A 69 3.63 11.11 -11.46
CA GLU A 69 3.59 11.19 -10.00
C GLU A 69 2.19 10.82 -9.45
N SER A 70 1.12 11.44 -9.96
CA SER A 70 -0.24 11.13 -9.53
C SER A 70 -0.61 9.66 -9.83
N THR A 71 -0.12 9.11 -10.94
CA THR A 71 -0.36 7.69 -11.26
C THR A 71 0.34 6.77 -10.27
N ALA A 72 1.58 7.08 -9.89
CA ALA A 72 2.34 6.30 -8.90
C ALA A 72 1.74 6.42 -7.50
N ASP A 73 1.52 7.65 -7.02
CA ASP A 73 1.20 7.96 -5.63
C ASP A 73 -0.29 7.80 -5.29
N GLU A 74 -1.16 7.91 -6.28
CA GLU A 74 -2.61 7.87 -6.07
C GLU A 74 -3.25 6.63 -6.70
N THR A 75 -2.89 6.27 -7.96
CA THR A 75 -3.51 5.12 -8.63
C THR A 75 -2.88 3.81 -8.18
N MET A 76 -1.56 3.68 -8.33
CA MET A 76 -0.85 2.45 -7.97
C MET A 76 -0.82 2.22 -6.46
N ALA A 77 -0.69 3.29 -5.68
CA ALA A 77 -0.61 3.22 -4.23
C ALA A 77 -1.86 2.60 -3.57
N VAL A 78 -3.04 2.70 -4.17
CA VAL A 78 -4.26 2.05 -3.66
C VAL A 78 -4.07 0.54 -3.57
N ALA A 79 -3.64 -0.09 -4.66
CA ALA A 79 -3.42 -1.54 -4.70
C ALA A 79 -2.18 -1.97 -3.90
N LEU A 80 -1.15 -1.11 -3.81
CA LEU A 80 0.06 -1.39 -3.03
C LEU A 80 -0.23 -1.38 -1.53
N ARG A 81 -1.03 -0.43 -1.04
CA ARG A 81 -1.44 -0.33 0.37
C ARG A 81 -2.41 -1.43 0.78
N ASP A 82 -3.22 -1.92 -0.16
CA ASP A 82 -4.17 -2.99 0.07
C ASP A 82 -3.51 -4.37 -0.10
N GLY A 83 -2.56 -4.67 0.78
CA GLY A 83 -1.89 -5.97 0.86
C GLY A 83 -0.81 -6.23 -0.21
N GLY A 84 -0.18 -5.18 -0.76
CA GLY A 84 0.94 -5.32 -1.70
C GLY A 84 0.54 -6.00 -3.01
N ARG A 85 -0.60 -5.63 -3.57
CA ARG A 85 -1.09 -6.17 -4.85
C ARG A 85 -0.32 -5.58 -6.04
N TYR A 86 0.96 -5.93 -6.15
CA TYR A 86 1.89 -5.34 -7.14
C TYR A 86 1.40 -5.47 -8.58
N ARG A 87 0.89 -6.65 -8.96
CA ARG A 87 0.34 -6.87 -10.30
C ARG A 87 -0.83 -5.94 -10.59
N GLN A 88 -1.76 -5.78 -9.64
CA GLN A 88 -2.91 -4.90 -9.82
C GLN A 88 -2.47 -3.44 -9.91
N ALA A 89 -1.58 -3.00 -9.03
CA ALA A 89 -0.99 -1.66 -9.07
C ALA A 89 -0.39 -1.33 -10.45
N THR A 90 0.38 -2.25 -11.00
CA THR A 90 1.00 -2.07 -12.32
C THR A 90 -0.05 -1.98 -13.44
N ILE A 91 -1.06 -2.85 -13.41
CA ILE A 91 -2.14 -2.83 -14.43
C ILE A 91 -2.94 -1.53 -14.34
N ASP A 92 -3.30 -1.10 -13.15
CA ASP A 92 -4.10 0.13 -12.93
C ASP A 92 -3.31 1.36 -13.39
N GLY A 93 -2.01 1.43 -13.04
CA GLY A 93 -1.13 2.51 -13.49
C GLY A 93 -0.98 2.54 -15.01
N LEU A 94 -0.67 1.40 -15.63
CA LEU A 94 -0.53 1.32 -17.08
C LEU A 94 -1.83 1.66 -17.81
N SER A 95 -2.97 1.19 -17.33
CA SER A 95 -4.29 1.48 -17.93
C SER A 95 -4.60 2.97 -17.93
N ARG A 96 -4.27 3.69 -16.85
CA ARG A 96 -4.43 5.14 -16.78
C ARG A 96 -3.55 5.85 -17.79
N LEU A 97 -2.26 5.48 -17.86
CA LEU A 97 -1.32 6.07 -18.81
C LEU A 97 -1.68 5.75 -20.27
N GLU A 98 -2.15 4.52 -20.56
CA GLU A 98 -2.61 4.12 -21.88
C GLU A 98 -3.80 4.96 -22.34
N THR A 99 -4.74 5.26 -21.46
CA THR A 99 -5.90 6.10 -21.73
C THR A 99 -5.47 7.50 -22.20
N VAL A 100 -4.51 8.10 -21.52
CA VAL A 100 -3.97 9.42 -21.89
C VAL A 100 -3.15 9.35 -23.17
N LEU A 101 -2.35 8.30 -23.36
CA LEU A 101 -1.58 8.07 -24.61
C LEU A 101 -2.51 7.87 -25.82
N ALA A 102 -3.68 7.30 -25.62
CA ALA A 102 -4.71 7.20 -26.66
C ALA A 102 -5.39 8.55 -26.97
N GLY A 103 -4.99 9.64 -26.32
CA GLY A 103 -5.56 10.98 -26.51
C GLY A 103 -6.90 11.18 -25.80
N GLN A 104 -7.24 10.33 -24.87
CA GLN A 104 -8.42 10.50 -24.01
C GLN A 104 -8.08 11.37 -22.79
N GLU A 105 -9.11 11.89 -22.14
CA GLU A 105 -8.94 12.63 -20.89
C GLU A 105 -8.45 11.70 -19.77
N ASP A 106 -7.57 12.23 -18.90
CA ASP A 106 -7.10 11.48 -17.75
C ASP A 106 -8.28 11.04 -16.87
N PRO A 107 -8.49 9.74 -16.65
CA PRO A 107 -9.57 9.26 -15.79
C PRO A 107 -9.39 9.65 -14.31
N GLY A 108 -8.22 10.19 -13.95
CA GLY A 108 -7.89 10.50 -12.57
C GLY A 108 -7.56 9.26 -11.73
N PRO A 109 -7.19 9.46 -10.48
CA PRO A 109 -7.01 8.38 -9.54
C PRO A 109 -8.34 7.67 -9.27
N PRO A 110 -8.33 6.36 -8.97
CA PRO A 110 -9.53 5.66 -8.59
C PRO A 110 -10.13 6.32 -7.34
N GLU A 111 -11.44 6.57 -7.36
CA GLU A 111 -12.12 7.00 -6.16
C GLU A 111 -11.79 6.00 -5.06
N LEU A 112 -11.18 6.49 -3.99
CA LEU A 112 -11.02 5.69 -2.78
C LEU A 112 -12.45 5.38 -2.34
N ILE A 113 -12.94 4.19 -2.69
CA ILE A 113 -14.07 3.64 -1.98
C ILE A 113 -13.58 3.64 -0.53
N GLU A 114 -14.06 4.61 0.27
CA GLU A 114 -13.88 4.56 1.72
C GLU A 114 -14.18 3.11 2.07
N GLN A 115 -13.14 2.36 2.41
CA GLN A 115 -13.33 1.00 2.86
C GLN A 115 -14.34 1.17 3.98
N VAL A 116 -15.56 0.69 3.72
CA VAL A 116 -16.60 0.57 4.74
C VAL A 116 -15.84 0.13 5.97
N ALA A 117 -15.80 1.00 6.96
CA ALA A 117 -14.94 0.86 8.12
C ALA A 117 -15.01 -0.61 8.52
N VAL A 118 -13.90 -1.32 8.35
CA VAL A 118 -13.83 -2.72 8.79
C VAL A 118 -14.28 -2.60 10.23
N VAL A 119 -15.47 -3.13 10.52
CA VAL A 119 -16.01 -3.13 11.87
C VAL A 119 -14.93 -3.85 12.66
N SER A 120 -14.10 -3.06 13.31
CA SER A 120 -13.01 -3.58 14.10
C SER A 120 -13.67 -4.42 15.18
N ASN A 121 -13.40 -5.73 15.20
CA ASN A 121 -13.84 -6.60 16.29
C ASN A 121 -13.12 -6.27 17.61
N VAL A 122 -12.34 -5.19 17.63
CA VAL A 122 -11.78 -4.64 18.86
C VAL A 122 -12.86 -3.77 19.49
N PRO A 123 -13.41 -4.16 20.66
CA PRO A 123 -14.42 -3.39 21.36
C PRO A 123 -13.90 -1.97 21.62
N SER A 124 -14.73 -0.98 21.37
CA SER A 124 -14.40 0.40 21.72
C SER A 124 -14.23 0.52 23.24
N LYS A 125 -13.56 1.59 23.68
CA LYS A 125 -13.37 1.83 25.11
C LYS A 125 -14.71 1.94 25.84
N GLU A 126 -15.71 2.50 25.16
CA GLU A 126 -17.07 2.64 25.66
C GLU A 126 -17.80 1.29 25.78
N GLU A 127 -17.66 0.42 24.78
CA GLU A 127 -18.22 -0.94 24.87
C GLU A 127 -17.54 -1.80 25.94
N THR A 128 -16.27 -1.52 26.23
CA THR A 128 -15.55 -2.20 27.31
C THR A 128 -15.99 -1.70 28.69
N GLU A 129 -16.33 -0.41 28.82
CA GLU A 129 -16.84 0.17 30.08
C GLU A 129 -18.29 -0.26 30.36
N GLU A 130 -19.12 -0.42 29.34
CA GLU A 130 -20.49 -0.93 29.48
C GLU A 130 -20.54 -2.46 29.66
N SER A 131 -19.47 -3.18 29.32
CA SER A 131 -19.43 -4.61 29.51
C SER A 131 -19.30 -4.97 30.98
N ASN A 132 -20.15 -5.86 31.46
CA ASN A 132 -20.05 -6.43 32.81
C ASN A 132 -18.77 -7.31 33.00
N ALA A 133 -17.85 -7.29 32.06
CA ALA A 133 -16.61 -8.07 32.09
C ALA A 133 -15.77 -7.80 33.34
N LEU A 134 -15.72 -6.55 33.79
CA LEU A 134 -14.99 -6.12 34.98
C LEU A 134 -15.59 -6.75 36.25
N ILE A 135 -16.92 -6.87 36.32
CA ILE A 135 -17.63 -7.53 37.42
C ILE A 135 -17.31 -9.02 37.44
N TRP A 136 -17.33 -9.67 36.27
CA TRP A 136 -17.00 -11.10 36.16
C TRP A 136 -15.55 -11.39 36.52
N VAL A 137 -14.60 -10.52 36.13
CA VAL A 137 -13.19 -10.63 36.56
C VAL A 137 -13.06 -10.51 38.07
N ALA A 138 -13.74 -9.56 38.68
CA ALA A 138 -13.73 -9.40 40.14
C ALA A 138 -14.32 -10.63 40.85
N VAL A 139 -15.45 -11.15 40.35
CA VAL A 139 -16.07 -12.39 40.89
C VAL A 139 -15.11 -13.59 40.79
N LEU A 140 -14.47 -13.77 39.66
CA LEU A 140 -13.50 -14.86 39.46
C LEU A 140 -12.28 -14.72 40.39
N LEU A 141 -11.80 -13.49 40.61
CA LEU A 141 -10.69 -13.21 41.53
C LEU A 141 -11.05 -13.56 42.96
N VAL A 142 -12.25 -13.16 43.42
CA VAL A 142 -12.75 -13.49 44.75
C VAL A 142 -12.93 -14.99 44.93
N LEU A 143 -13.54 -15.67 43.97
CA LEU A 143 -13.72 -17.13 44.01
C LEU A 143 -12.37 -17.86 43.97
N GLY A 144 -11.43 -17.40 43.16
CA GLY A 144 -10.09 -17.98 43.05
C GLY A 144 -9.27 -17.88 44.33
N THR A 145 -9.55 -16.88 45.18
CA THR A 145 -8.90 -16.73 46.51
C THR A 145 -9.65 -17.47 47.62
N LEU A 146 -10.97 -17.44 47.60
CA LEU A 146 -11.79 -18.05 48.67
C LEU A 146 -11.79 -19.59 48.62
N ILE A 147 -11.82 -20.18 47.42
CA ILE A 147 -11.87 -21.65 47.29
C ILE A 147 -10.65 -22.34 47.91
N PRO A 148 -9.39 -21.94 47.61
CA PRO A 148 -8.22 -22.56 48.23
C PRO A 148 -8.21 -22.38 49.75
N MET A 149 -8.62 -21.18 50.22
CA MET A 149 -8.63 -20.88 51.65
C MET A 149 -9.67 -21.70 52.41
N ALA A 150 -10.86 -21.82 51.84
CA ALA A 150 -11.92 -22.67 52.40
C ALA A 150 -11.54 -24.18 52.40
N THR A 151 -10.93 -24.63 51.30
CA THR A 151 -10.43 -26.02 51.18
C THR A 151 -9.37 -26.31 52.20
N TRP A 152 -8.39 -25.42 52.37
CA TRP A 152 -7.36 -25.57 53.39
C TRP A 152 -7.96 -25.62 54.82
N TRP A 153 -8.93 -24.75 55.11
CA TRP A 153 -9.60 -24.74 56.46
C TRP A 153 -10.38 -26.03 56.75
N VAL A 154 -11.05 -26.61 55.73
CA VAL A 154 -11.80 -27.84 55.84
C VAL A 154 -10.88 -29.06 56.05
N PHE A 155 -9.76 -29.10 55.30
CA PHE A 155 -8.81 -30.23 55.38
C PHE A 155 -7.76 -30.07 56.50
N SER A 156 -7.62 -28.91 57.10
CA SER A 156 -6.70 -28.62 58.22
C SER A 156 -7.34 -28.88 59.60
N ARG A 157 -8.58 -29.35 59.65
CA ARG A 157 -9.32 -29.71 60.86
C ARG A 157 -9.36 -31.21 60.99
#